data_81da787e3b1b890615aa768ac71fd12a
#
_entry.id   81da787e3b1b890615aa768ac71fd12a
#
_cell.length_a   1.000
_cell.length_b   1.000
_cell.length_c   1.000
_cell.angle_alpha   90.00
_cell.angle_beta   90.00
_cell.angle_gamma   90.00
#
_symmetry.space_group_name_H-M   'P 1'
#
loop_
_entity.id
_entity.type
_entity.pdbx_description
1 polymer ?
#
loop_
_entity_poly.entity_id
_entity_poly.type
_entity_poly.pdbx_seq_one_letter_code
_entity_poly.pdbx_strand_id
1 'polypeptide(L)'
;MLAIERRNEILEKLQNDRRVVVSELSQIYEVSEETIRRDLDKLVQDGFAIKSYGGAVINENVNIELPFNIRKNRNIVGKQHIAELVSEQIKDGDSIMLDASSTAVYVAKTLLEQGKKNLTVLTNSVEIIIELFGAQDWKVLSTGGESREGSFALVVYQTDRMLRTYHVDKAIISAKGVDMNAGLTDSDDLHANNKRTMLTRAKERILAIDSSKFDQVAFAEIGSLDQITTVITDAKPETRWLQHFEKVGVKCIYPK
;
A
#
# COMPACT_ATOMS: atom_id res chain seq x y z
N MET A 1 -23.37 14.58 6.87
CA MET A 1 -22.03 13.94 6.83
C MET A 1 -21.56 13.64 8.25
N LEU A 2 -21.10 12.43 8.52
CA LEU A 2 -20.54 12.06 9.83
C LEU A 2 -19.18 12.73 10.05
N ALA A 3 -18.81 12.98 11.34
CA ALA A 3 -17.53 13.62 11.66
C ALA A 3 -16.31 12.81 11.17
N ILE A 4 -16.39 11.47 11.16
CA ILE A 4 -15.31 10.60 10.66
C ILE A 4 -15.16 10.70 9.15
N GLU A 5 -16.27 10.76 8.41
CA GLU A 5 -16.27 10.93 6.94
C GLU A 5 -15.64 12.27 6.58
N ARG A 6 -16.08 13.34 7.24
CA ARG A 6 -15.56 14.70 7.01
C ARG A 6 -14.05 14.78 7.30
N ARG A 7 -13.57 14.18 8.40
CA ARG A 7 -12.13 14.16 8.71
C ARG A 7 -11.33 13.41 7.65
N ASN A 8 -11.87 12.32 7.11
CA ASN A 8 -11.21 11.57 6.03
C ASN A 8 -11.11 12.43 4.76
N GLU A 9 -12.16 13.12 4.38
CA GLU A 9 -12.15 14.03 3.21
C GLU A 9 -11.20 15.23 3.44
N ILE A 10 -11.19 15.81 4.66
CA ILE A 10 -10.22 16.86 5.01
C ILE A 10 -8.79 16.33 4.89
N LEU A 11 -8.54 15.12 5.37
CA LEU A 11 -7.21 14.51 5.27
C LEU A 11 -6.82 14.23 3.81
N GLU A 12 -7.74 13.75 2.98
CA GLU A 12 -7.51 13.57 1.54
C GLU A 12 -7.17 14.90 0.86
N LYS A 13 -7.95 15.96 1.16
CA LYS A 13 -7.67 17.30 0.65
C LYS A 13 -6.31 17.82 1.13
N LEU A 14 -5.97 17.59 2.40
CA LEU A 14 -4.68 17.96 2.97
C LEU A 14 -3.51 17.22 2.28
N GLN A 15 -3.70 15.96 1.90
CA GLN A 15 -2.71 15.18 1.15
C GLN A 15 -2.49 15.75 -0.27
N ASN A 16 -3.55 16.19 -0.93
CA ASN A 16 -3.49 16.72 -2.29
C ASN A 16 -2.95 18.16 -2.34
N ASP A 17 -3.49 19.03 -1.49
CA ASP A 17 -3.25 20.47 -1.53
C ASP A 17 -2.09 20.90 -0.60
N ARG A 18 -1.57 19.99 0.22
CA ARG A 18 -0.50 20.20 1.22
C ARG A 18 -0.91 21.10 2.40
N ARG A 19 -1.96 21.88 2.26
CA ARG A 19 -2.53 22.75 3.28
C ARG A 19 -4.04 22.86 3.14
N VAL A 20 -4.71 23.18 4.24
CA VAL A 20 -6.14 23.49 4.26
C VAL A 20 -6.39 24.71 5.14
N VAL A 21 -7.46 25.44 4.84
CA VAL A 21 -7.87 26.68 5.54
C VAL A 21 -9.25 26.43 6.19
N VAL A 22 -9.39 26.83 7.48
CA VAL A 22 -10.60 26.61 8.27
C VAL A 22 -11.84 27.22 7.63
N SER A 23 -11.76 28.48 7.16
CA SER A 23 -12.90 29.16 6.54
C SER A 23 -13.37 28.51 5.23
N GLU A 24 -12.43 28.02 4.41
CA GLU A 24 -12.75 27.29 3.18
C GLU A 24 -13.46 25.96 3.47
N LEU A 25 -12.90 25.18 4.41
CA LEU A 25 -13.50 23.92 4.83
C LEU A 25 -14.88 24.09 5.45
N SER A 26 -15.08 25.16 6.25
CA SER A 26 -16.36 25.49 6.83
C SER A 26 -17.44 25.73 5.76
N GLN A 27 -17.09 26.38 4.67
CA GLN A 27 -17.98 26.60 3.53
C GLN A 27 -18.24 25.30 2.74
N ILE A 28 -17.18 24.52 2.45
CA ILE A 28 -17.28 23.27 1.68
C ILE A 28 -18.19 22.26 2.38
N TYR A 29 -18.03 22.11 3.71
CA TYR A 29 -18.76 21.10 4.47
C TYR A 29 -20.02 21.62 5.16
N GLU A 30 -20.35 22.90 5.00
CA GLU A 30 -21.53 23.57 5.58
C GLU A 30 -21.63 23.37 7.11
N VAL A 31 -20.49 23.51 7.80
CA VAL A 31 -20.39 23.41 9.26
C VAL A 31 -19.68 24.63 9.82
N SER A 32 -19.81 24.88 11.15
CA SER A 32 -19.12 26.00 11.79
C SER A 32 -17.59 25.84 11.72
N GLU A 33 -16.87 26.95 11.70
CA GLU A 33 -15.39 26.94 11.79
C GLU A 33 -14.90 26.23 13.04
N GLU A 34 -15.64 26.33 14.16
CA GLU A 34 -15.32 25.61 15.40
C GLU A 34 -15.36 24.07 15.19
N THR A 35 -16.32 23.57 14.41
CA THR A 35 -16.38 22.15 14.04
C THR A 35 -15.17 21.74 13.23
N ILE A 36 -14.78 22.56 12.25
CA ILE A 36 -13.55 22.31 11.45
C ILE A 36 -12.29 22.35 12.31
N ARG A 37 -12.18 23.30 13.25
CA ARG A 37 -11.04 23.36 14.16
C ARG A 37 -10.91 22.08 14.99
N ARG A 38 -12.02 21.54 15.51
CA ARG A 38 -12.02 20.25 16.23
C ARG A 38 -11.61 19.08 15.34
N ASP A 39 -12.06 19.06 14.08
CA ASP A 39 -11.64 18.02 13.14
C ASP A 39 -10.14 18.12 12.82
N LEU A 40 -9.62 19.33 12.59
CA LEU A 40 -8.19 19.56 12.38
C LEU A 40 -7.38 19.25 13.65
N ASP A 41 -7.87 19.59 14.84
CA ASP A 41 -7.21 19.24 16.11
C ASP A 41 -7.08 17.72 16.26
N LYS A 42 -8.09 16.96 15.85
CA LYS A 42 -8.03 15.51 15.85
C LYS A 42 -6.98 14.99 14.84
N LEU A 43 -6.94 15.52 13.63
CA LEU A 43 -5.93 15.16 12.64
C LEU A 43 -4.49 15.52 13.10
N VAL A 44 -4.32 16.60 13.83
CA VAL A 44 -3.04 16.97 14.45
C VAL A 44 -2.67 16.01 15.60
N GLN A 45 -3.63 15.67 16.46
CA GLN A 45 -3.43 14.70 17.54
C GLN A 45 -3.04 13.31 16.99
N ASP A 46 -3.67 12.90 15.88
CA ASP A 46 -3.38 11.63 15.18
C ASP A 46 -2.08 11.72 14.36
N GLY A 47 -1.40 12.87 14.35
CA GLY A 47 -0.13 13.08 13.67
C GLY A 47 -0.21 13.35 12.17
N PHE A 48 -1.39 13.38 11.57
CA PHE A 48 -1.56 13.56 10.11
C PHE A 48 -1.32 15.00 9.65
N ALA A 49 -1.44 15.96 10.54
CA ALA A 49 -1.36 17.39 10.25
C ALA A 49 -0.52 18.14 11.27
N ILE A 50 -0.04 19.32 10.89
CA ILE A 50 0.62 20.29 11.75
C ILE A 50 -0.24 21.56 11.72
N LYS A 51 -0.56 22.12 12.90
CA LYS A 51 -1.29 23.39 12.99
C LYS A 51 -0.54 24.52 12.29
N SER A 52 -1.29 25.32 11.55
CA SER A 52 -0.82 26.59 10.99
C SER A 52 -1.81 27.70 11.25
N TYR A 53 -1.41 28.96 10.98
CA TYR A 53 -2.31 30.08 11.16
C TYR A 53 -3.54 29.95 10.25
N GLY A 54 -4.73 29.86 10.83
CA GLY A 54 -6.00 29.74 10.10
C GLY A 54 -6.30 28.38 9.47
N GLY A 55 -5.49 27.33 9.75
CA GLY A 55 -5.70 26.01 9.17
C GLY A 55 -4.70 24.96 9.61
N ALA A 56 -4.34 24.06 8.70
CA ALA A 56 -3.33 23.03 8.92
C ALA A 56 -2.53 22.76 7.66
N VAL A 57 -1.31 22.25 7.82
CA VAL A 57 -0.44 21.71 6.76
C VAL A 57 -0.23 20.22 6.97
N ILE A 58 0.08 19.51 5.89
CA ILE A 58 0.37 18.08 5.94
C ILE A 58 1.58 17.80 6.83
N ASN A 59 1.52 16.74 7.61
CA ASN A 59 2.71 16.17 8.25
C ASN A 59 3.34 15.15 7.30
N GLU A 60 4.52 15.44 6.80
CA GLU A 60 5.23 14.61 5.83
C GLU A 60 6.03 13.46 6.47
N ASN A 61 5.86 13.22 7.77
CA ASN A 61 6.57 12.13 8.44
C ASN A 61 6.20 10.78 7.82
N VAL A 62 7.16 10.13 7.22
CA VAL A 62 7.01 8.83 6.54
C VAL A 62 6.55 7.70 7.46
N ASN A 63 6.82 7.81 8.76
CA ASN A 63 6.42 6.80 9.75
C ASN A 63 4.92 6.84 10.13
N ILE A 64 4.19 7.84 9.67
CA ILE A 64 2.75 7.92 9.91
C ILE A 64 2.01 7.03 8.93
N GLU A 65 1.28 6.05 9.46
CA GLU A 65 0.43 5.18 8.65
C GLU A 65 -0.88 5.88 8.32
N LEU A 66 -1.03 6.34 7.09
CA LEU A 66 -2.29 6.93 6.62
C LEU A 66 -3.39 5.88 6.59
N PRO A 67 -4.64 6.24 6.93
CA PRO A 67 -5.78 5.34 6.77
C PRO A 67 -5.83 4.72 5.38
N PHE A 68 -6.24 3.46 5.32
CA PHE A 68 -6.24 2.69 4.07
C PHE A 68 -7.01 3.38 2.93
N ASN A 69 -8.18 3.95 3.24
CA ASN A 69 -9.00 4.66 2.24
C ASN A 69 -8.25 5.84 1.62
N ILE A 70 -7.50 6.60 2.42
CA ILE A 70 -6.67 7.69 1.92
C ILE A 70 -5.55 7.15 1.02
N ARG A 71 -4.88 6.07 1.46
CA ARG A 71 -3.84 5.42 0.65
C ARG A 71 -4.40 4.84 -0.65
N LYS A 72 -5.61 4.26 -0.61
CA LYS A 72 -6.29 3.68 -1.78
C LYS A 72 -6.55 4.75 -2.84
N ASN A 73 -7.01 5.93 -2.43
CA ASN A 73 -7.38 7.05 -3.32
C ASN A 73 -6.17 7.91 -3.77
N ARG A 74 -5.00 7.73 -3.16
CA ARG A 74 -3.80 8.48 -3.54
C ARG A 74 -3.09 7.82 -4.73
N ASN A 75 -2.67 8.61 -5.73
CA ASN A 75 -1.96 8.14 -6.93
C ASN A 75 -2.66 6.95 -7.61
N ILE A 76 -3.95 7.07 -7.86
CA ILE A 76 -4.78 6.01 -8.49
C ILE A 76 -4.18 5.58 -9.83
N VAL A 77 -3.88 6.56 -10.69
CA VAL A 77 -3.33 6.30 -12.04
C VAL A 77 -2.02 5.52 -11.95
N GLY A 78 -1.11 5.92 -11.06
CA GLY A 78 0.14 5.19 -10.86
C GLY A 78 -0.08 3.74 -10.41
N LYS A 79 -1.02 3.50 -9.47
CA LYS A 79 -1.34 2.14 -9.03
C LYS A 79 -2.01 1.30 -10.11
N GLN A 80 -2.82 1.91 -10.97
CA GLN A 80 -3.40 1.23 -12.13
C GLN A 80 -2.30 0.79 -13.11
N HIS A 81 -1.36 1.67 -13.46
CA HIS A 81 -0.21 1.32 -14.31
C HIS A 81 0.63 0.19 -13.69
N ILE A 82 0.91 0.28 -12.38
CA ILE A 82 1.63 -0.79 -11.67
C ILE A 82 0.84 -2.11 -11.76
N ALA A 83 -0.46 -2.09 -11.53
CA ALA A 83 -1.30 -3.27 -11.56
C ALA A 83 -1.35 -3.93 -12.95
N GLU A 84 -1.41 -3.13 -14.02
CA GLU A 84 -1.32 -3.62 -15.40
C GLU A 84 0.01 -4.32 -15.65
N LEU A 85 1.14 -3.68 -15.29
CA LEU A 85 2.48 -4.26 -15.46
C LEU A 85 2.68 -5.52 -14.60
N VAL A 86 2.13 -5.57 -13.38
CA VAL A 86 2.14 -6.78 -12.53
C VAL A 86 1.32 -7.88 -13.19
N SER A 87 0.16 -7.57 -13.76
CA SER A 87 -0.72 -8.57 -14.37
C SER A 87 -0.09 -9.25 -15.57
N GLU A 88 0.78 -8.56 -16.32
CA GLU A 88 1.57 -9.14 -17.40
C GLU A 88 2.57 -10.21 -16.91
N GLN A 89 2.97 -10.15 -15.64
CA GLN A 89 3.86 -11.13 -15.04
C GLN A 89 3.11 -12.35 -14.46
N ILE A 90 1.77 -12.31 -14.37
CA ILE A 90 0.94 -13.37 -13.80
C ILE A 90 0.33 -14.20 -14.92
N LYS A 91 0.48 -15.53 -14.81
CA LYS A 91 -0.07 -16.52 -15.75
C LYS A 91 -1.30 -17.20 -15.16
N ASP A 92 -2.17 -17.69 -16.00
CA ASP A 92 -3.26 -18.57 -15.59
C ASP A 92 -2.71 -19.78 -14.84
N GLY A 93 -3.36 -20.14 -13.74
CA GLY A 93 -2.94 -21.23 -12.87
C GLY A 93 -1.89 -20.87 -11.81
N ASP A 94 -1.32 -19.67 -11.85
CA ASP A 94 -0.34 -19.25 -10.82
C ASP A 94 -0.94 -19.27 -9.41
N SER A 95 -0.12 -19.62 -8.43
CA SER A 95 -0.36 -19.37 -7.02
C SER A 95 0.35 -18.07 -6.62
N ILE A 96 -0.38 -17.14 -6.02
CA ILE A 96 0.15 -15.81 -5.66
C ILE A 96 -0.16 -15.43 -4.22
N MET A 97 0.73 -14.67 -3.60
CA MET A 97 0.48 -13.94 -2.37
C MET A 97 0.33 -12.45 -2.69
N LEU A 98 -0.72 -11.82 -2.14
CA LEU A 98 -0.96 -10.39 -2.22
C LEU A 98 -0.96 -9.82 -0.80
N ASP A 99 -0.14 -8.80 -0.54
CA ASP A 99 -0.11 -8.11 0.76
C ASP A 99 -1.33 -7.19 0.96
N ALA A 100 -1.46 -6.62 2.15
CA ALA A 100 -2.55 -5.70 2.49
C ALA A 100 -2.27 -4.24 2.06
N SER A 101 -1.50 -4.04 1.00
CA SER A 101 -1.26 -2.71 0.45
C SER A 101 -2.41 -2.26 -0.46
N SER A 102 -2.58 -0.94 -0.57
CA SER A 102 -3.53 -0.39 -1.53
C SER A 102 -3.15 -0.68 -3.00
N THR A 103 -1.86 -0.83 -3.31
CA THR A 103 -1.38 -1.23 -4.64
C THR A 103 -1.80 -2.66 -4.97
N ALA A 104 -1.68 -3.60 -4.02
CA ALA A 104 -2.09 -4.99 -4.21
C ALA A 104 -3.61 -5.13 -4.45
N VAL A 105 -4.43 -4.23 -3.90
CA VAL A 105 -5.88 -4.20 -4.22
C VAL A 105 -6.11 -3.87 -5.70
N TYR A 106 -5.38 -2.89 -6.25
CA TYR A 106 -5.45 -2.60 -7.70
C TYR A 106 -4.96 -3.78 -8.53
N VAL A 107 -3.90 -4.48 -8.10
CA VAL A 107 -3.44 -5.71 -8.76
C VAL A 107 -4.54 -6.77 -8.78
N ALA A 108 -5.17 -7.06 -7.64
CA ALA A 108 -6.24 -8.05 -7.53
C ALA A 108 -7.40 -7.71 -8.48
N LYS A 109 -7.82 -6.45 -8.50
CA LYS A 109 -8.88 -5.93 -9.36
C LYS A 109 -8.53 -6.07 -10.85
N THR A 110 -7.34 -5.64 -11.25
CA THR A 110 -6.87 -5.73 -12.64
C THR A 110 -6.78 -7.18 -13.12
N LEU A 111 -6.29 -8.11 -12.29
CA LEU A 111 -6.25 -9.53 -12.62
C LEU A 111 -7.65 -10.11 -12.89
N LEU A 112 -8.65 -9.70 -12.07
CA LEU A 112 -10.03 -10.11 -12.23
C LEU A 112 -10.66 -9.51 -13.51
N GLU A 113 -10.48 -8.21 -13.74
CA GLU A 113 -10.98 -7.48 -14.90
C GLU A 113 -10.40 -8.00 -16.22
N GLN A 114 -9.15 -8.43 -16.22
CA GLN A 114 -8.47 -9.03 -17.38
C GLN A 114 -8.83 -10.51 -17.62
N GLY A 115 -9.68 -11.10 -16.76
CA GLY A 115 -10.18 -12.44 -16.91
C GLY A 115 -9.12 -13.54 -16.74
N LYS A 116 -8.10 -13.33 -15.89
CA LYS A 116 -7.14 -14.38 -15.51
C LYS A 116 -7.88 -15.59 -14.94
N LYS A 117 -7.39 -16.80 -15.20
CA LYS A 117 -8.08 -18.05 -14.85
C LYS A 117 -7.29 -18.92 -13.89
N ASN A 118 -8.03 -19.67 -13.08
CA ASN A 118 -7.49 -20.72 -12.19
C ASN A 118 -6.43 -20.25 -11.21
N LEU A 119 -6.46 -18.96 -10.78
CA LEU A 119 -5.50 -18.44 -9.81
C LEU A 119 -5.79 -18.98 -8.39
N THR A 120 -4.71 -19.22 -7.65
CA THR A 120 -4.79 -19.39 -6.20
C THR A 120 -4.20 -18.15 -5.54
N VAL A 121 -5.02 -17.39 -4.83
CA VAL A 121 -4.63 -16.15 -4.15
C VAL A 121 -4.63 -16.35 -2.65
N LEU A 122 -3.50 -16.15 -1.99
CA LEU A 122 -3.39 -16.08 -0.52
C LEU A 122 -3.15 -14.63 -0.13
N THR A 123 -4.00 -14.08 0.76
CA THR A 123 -3.88 -12.69 1.19
C THR A 123 -4.21 -12.49 2.66
N ASN A 124 -3.56 -11.51 3.26
CA ASN A 124 -3.89 -10.96 4.56
C ASN A 124 -4.71 -9.65 4.48
N SER A 125 -5.22 -9.30 3.31
CA SER A 125 -6.02 -8.11 3.07
C SER A 125 -7.51 -8.44 3.10
N VAL A 126 -8.25 -7.81 4.01
CA VAL A 126 -9.73 -7.91 4.02
C VAL A 126 -10.32 -7.32 2.75
N GLU A 127 -9.77 -6.21 2.26
CA GLU A 127 -10.23 -5.53 1.05
C GLU A 127 -10.05 -6.42 -0.20
N ILE A 128 -8.91 -7.12 -0.33
CA ILE A 128 -8.69 -8.05 -1.46
C ILE A 128 -9.66 -9.23 -1.38
N ILE A 129 -9.96 -9.75 -0.17
CA ILE A 129 -10.95 -10.82 -0.01
C ILE A 129 -12.32 -10.37 -0.50
N ILE A 130 -12.74 -9.14 -0.15
CA ILE A 130 -14.03 -8.56 -0.59
C ILE A 130 -14.02 -8.37 -2.12
N GLU A 131 -12.97 -7.81 -2.69
CA GLU A 131 -12.84 -7.56 -4.14
C GLU A 131 -12.89 -8.86 -4.95
N LEU A 132 -12.29 -9.93 -4.44
CA LEU A 132 -12.24 -11.23 -5.10
C LEU A 132 -13.38 -12.16 -4.69
N PHE A 133 -14.33 -11.70 -3.85
CA PHE A 133 -15.46 -12.53 -3.42
C PHE A 133 -16.34 -12.89 -4.64
N GLY A 134 -16.45 -14.17 -4.92
CA GLY A 134 -17.20 -14.65 -6.08
C GLY A 134 -16.41 -14.67 -7.40
N ALA A 135 -15.10 -14.45 -7.39
CA ALA A 135 -14.25 -14.68 -8.55
C ALA A 135 -14.37 -16.15 -8.99
N GLN A 136 -14.89 -16.35 -10.22
CA GLN A 136 -15.10 -17.70 -10.74
C GLN A 136 -13.75 -18.36 -11.06
N ASP A 137 -13.64 -19.65 -10.81
CA ASP A 137 -12.45 -20.48 -11.07
C ASP A 137 -11.20 -20.11 -10.26
N TRP A 138 -11.31 -19.20 -9.27
CA TRP A 138 -10.20 -18.84 -8.40
C TRP A 138 -10.35 -19.46 -7.00
N LYS A 139 -9.21 -19.83 -6.41
CA LYS A 139 -9.15 -20.22 -5.01
C LYS A 139 -8.60 -19.04 -4.20
N VAL A 140 -9.45 -18.38 -3.42
CA VAL A 140 -9.06 -17.26 -2.55
C VAL A 140 -8.94 -17.75 -1.11
N LEU A 141 -7.76 -17.59 -0.53
CA LEU A 141 -7.40 -18.01 0.82
C LEU A 141 -7.12 -16.77 1.68
N SER A 142 -7.87 -16.62 2.77
CA SER A 142 -7.57 -15.66 3.82
C SER A 142 -6.57 -16.23 4.81
N THR A 143 -5.63 -15.41 5.28
CA THR A 143 -4.71 -15.81 6.35
C THR A 143 -5.38 -15.97 7.70
N GLY A 144 -6.56 -15.33 7.91
CA GLY A 144 -7.07 -15.11 9.25
C GLY A 144 -6.15 -14.22 10.09
N GLY A 145 -6.47 -14.02 11.35
CA GLY A 145 -5.73 -13.17 12.27
C GLY A 145 -6.58 -12.04 12.84
N GLU A 146 -5.95 -11.07 13.50
CA GLU A 146 -6.60 -9.89 14.04
C GLU A 146 -6.61 -8.76 12.98
N SER A 147 -7.73 -8.04 12.88
CA SER A 147 -7.80 -6.88 12.01
C SER A 147 -7.00 -5.71 12.60
N ARG A 148 -6.09 -5.14 11.81
CA ARG A 148 -5.36 -3.92 12.19
C ARG A 148 -6.20 -2.70 11.86
N GLU A 149 -6.49 -1.90 12.86
CA GLU A 149 -7.24 -0.64 12.70
C GLU A 149 -6.61 0.25 11.62
N GLY A 150 -7.43 0.82 10.75
CA GLY A 150 -7.00 1.75 9.70
C GLY A 150 -6.29 1.14 8.50
N SER A 151 -5.90 -0.15 8.52
CA SER A 151 -5.12 -0.78 7.44
C SER A 151 -5.86 -1.82 6.60
N PHE A 152 -7.02 -2.32 7.03
CA PHE A 152 -7.72 -3.48 6.45
C PHE A 152 -6.83 -4.73 6.31
N ALA A 153 -5.79 -4.81 7.14
CA ALA A 153 -4.88 -5.94 7.19
C ALA A 153 -5.22 -6.88 8.34
N LEU A 154 -5.06 -8.17 8.07
CA LEU A 154 -5.01 -9.21 9.09
C LEU A 154 -3.55 -9.39 9.50
N VAL A 155 -3.30 -9.42 10.80
CA VAL A 155 -1.95 -9.47 11.37
C VAL A 155 -1.88 -10.49 12.51
N VAL A 156 -0.74 -10.54 13.19
CA VAL A 156 -0.35 -11.38 14.33
C VAL A 156 0.02 -12.83 13.96
N TYR A 157 0.20 -13.67 14.96
CA TYR A 157 0.72 -15.03 14.85
C TYR A 157 -0.04 -15.93 13.86
N GLN A 158 -1.37 -15.86 13.84
CA GLN A 158 -2.20 -16.68 12.95
C GLN A 158 -1.93 -16.37 11.48
N THR A 159 -1.78 -15.08 11.14
CA THR A 159 -1.42 -14.60 9.80
C THR A 159 -0.06 -15.16 9.37
N ASP A 160 0.97 -14.97 10.19
CA ASP A 160 2.32 -15.45 9.90
C ASP A 160 2.34 -16.98 9.73
N ARG A 161 1.67 -17.72 10.64
CA ARG A 161 1.56 -19.18 10.56
C ARG A 161 0.91 -19.64 9.24
N MET A 162 -0.18 -18.99 8.84
CA MET A 162 -0.86 -19.34 7.59
C MET A 162 0.00 -19.04 6.36
N LEU A 163 0.68 -17.89 6.32
CA LEU A 163 1.62 -17.56 5.25
C LEU A 163 2.74 -18.60 5.13
N ARG A 164 3.30 -19.07 6.27
CA ARG A 164 4.37 -20.10 6.29
C ARG A 164 3.90 -21.47 5.81
N THR A 165 2.61 -21.75 5.78
CA THR A 165 2.07 -23.07 5.38
C THR A 165 2.19 -23.30 3.88
N TYR A 166 2.22 -22.23 3.06
CA TYR A 166 2.19 -22.34 1.61
C TYR A 166 3.49 -21.88 0.96
N HIS A 167 3.81 -22.51 -0.17
CA HIS A 167 4.77 -22.01 -1.14
C HIS A 167 4.01 -21.58 -2.40
N VAL A 168 4.31 -20.41 -2.91
CA VAL A 168 3.63 -19.83 -4.06
C VAL A 168 4.60 -19.52 -5.20
N ASP A 169 4.05 -19.37 -6.40
CA ASP A 169 4.87 -18.97 -7.54
C ASP A 169 5.32 -17.52 -7.40
N LYS A 170 4.44 -16.61 -6.97
CA LYS A 170 4.79 -15.18 -6.84
C LYS A 170 4.25 -14.56 -5.55
N ALA A 171 5.06 -13.72 -4.92
CA ALA A 171 4.59 -12.78 -3.90
C ALA A 171 4.65 -11.37 -4.45
N ILE A 172 3.56 -10.66 -4.35
CA ILE A 172 3.43 -9.25 -4.72
C ILE A 172 3.24 -8.46 -3.44
N ILE A 173 4.24 -7.68 -3.08
CA ILE A 173 4.21 -6.81 -1.91
C ILE A 173 4.45 -5.36 -2.31
N SER A 174 4.02 -4.44 -1.46
CA SER A 174 4.42 -3.05 -1.51
C SER A 174 5.24 -2.68 -0.27
N ALA A 175 5.85 -1.50 -0.27
CA ALA A 175 6.61 -0.98 0.87
C ALA A 175 6.20 0.46 1.19
N LYS A 176 6.47 0.90 2.41
CA LYS A 176 6.30 2.30 2.81
C LYS A 176 7.46 3.15 2.32
N GLY A 177 8.66 2.57 2.32
CA GLY A 177 9.87 3.19 1.80
C GLY A 177 10.84 2.17 1.23
N VAL A 178 11.64 2.64 0.27
CA VAL A 178 12.72 1.89 -0.38
C VAL A 178 13.96 2.75 -0.45
N ASP A 179 15.05 2.26 0.12
CA ASP A 179 16.34 2.94 0.17
C ASP A 179 17.46 1.99 -0.23
N MET A 180 18.51 2.49 -0.86
CA MET A 180 19.61 1.65 -1.37
C MET A 180 20.41 0.96 -0.26
N ASN A 181 20.44 1.55 0.95
CA ASN A 181 21.18 1.03 2.10
C ASN A 181 20.24 0.35 3.11
N ALA A 182 19.09 0.98 3.42
CA ALA A 182 18.12 0.46 4.37
C ALA A 182 17.20 -0.63 3.78
N GLY A 183 17.23 -0.84 2.45
CA GLY A 183 16.37 -1.81 1.79
C GLY A 183 14.90 -1.41 1.79
N LEU A 184 14.03 -2.38 2.01
CA LEU A 184 12.57 -2.24 2.03
C LEU A 184 12.10 -2.02 3.46
N THR A 185 11.25 -1.02 3.68
CA THR A 185 10.78 -0.65 5.02
C THR A 185 9.27 -0.42 5.07
N ASP A 186 8.68 -0.63 6.25
CA ASP A 186 7.26 -0.40 6.54
C ASP A 186 7.05 0.43 7.79
N SER A 187 5.81 0.88 8.02
CA SER A 187 5.44 1.72 9.16
C SER A 187 5.43 0.98 10.51
N ASP A 188 5.21 -0.34 10.52
CA ASP A 188 5.22 -1.15 11.74
C ASP A 188 5.74 -2.59 11.53
N ASP A 189 6.12 -3.23 12.64
CA ASP A 189 6.71 -4.57 12.66
C ASP A 189 5.76 -5.68 12.18
N LEU A 190 4.46 -5.57 12.42
CA LEU A 190 3.50 -6.62 12.06
C LEU A 190 3.33 -6.67 10.54
N HIS A 191 3.23 -5.49 9.89
CA HIS A 191 3.20 -5.41 8.43
C HIS A 191 4.52 -5.87 7.81
N ALA A 192 5.64 -5.41 8.35
CA ALA A 192 6.97 -5.81 7.88
C ALA A 192 7.18 -7.33 8.00
N ASN A 193 6.79 -7.94 9.13
CA ASN A 193 6.91 -9.38 9.36
C ASN A 193 6.10 -10.21 8.35
N ASN A 194 4.85 -9.83 8.09
CA ASN A 194 4.02 -10.53 7.10
C ASN A 194 4.65 -10.49 5.71
N LYS A 195 5.14 -9.33 5.28
CA LYS A 195 5.81 -9.16 3.98
C LYS A 195 7.11 -9.96 3.90
N ARG A 196 7.92 -9.95 4.95
CA ARG A 196 9.12 -10.77 5.06
C ARG A 196 8.80 -12.25 4.90
N THR A 197 7.75 -12.72 5.55
CA THR A 197 7.28 -14.11 5.41
C THR A 197 6.84 -14.40 3.99
N MET A 198 6.04 -13.52 3.34
CA MET A 198 5.62 -13.69 1.94
C MET A 198 6.84 -13.82 1.00
N LEU A 199 7.86 -12.98 1.17
CA LEU A 199 9.07 -13.04 0.34
C LEU A 199 9.81 -14.37 0.48
N THR A 200 9.87 -14.94 1.70
CA THR A 200 10.55 -16.24 1.93
C THR A 200 9.79 -17.44 1.37
N ARG A 201 8.52 -17.26 1.00
CA ARG A 201 7.62 -18.35 0.57
C ARG A 201 7.28 -18.32 -0.91
N ALA A 202 7.86 -17.41 -1.67
CA ALA A 202 7.62 -17.25 -3.10
C ALA A 202 8.86 -17.52 -3.94
N LYS A 203 8.67 -18.09 -5.13
CA LYS A 203 9.74 -18.28 -6.13
C LYS A 203 10.14 -16.92 -6.75
N GLU A 204 9.15 -16.15 -7.20
CA GLU A 204 9.35 -14.80 -7.69
C GLU A 204 8.80 -13.79 -6.67
N ARG A 205 9.58 -12.76 -6.39
CA ARG A 205 9.30 -11.75 -5.36
C ARG A 205 9.20 -10.39 -6.03
N ILE A 206 7.97 -9.92 -6.20
CA ILE A 206 7.63 -8.69 -6.90
C ILE A 206 7.38 -7.58 -5.89
N LEU A 207 8.17 -6.52 -5.97
CA LEU A 207 7.94 -5.28 -5.26
C LEU A 207 7.15 -4.33 -6.18
N ALA A 208 5.89 -4.07 -5.83
CA ALA A 208 4.97 -3.20 -6.56
C ALA A 208 4.82 -1.86 -5.81
N ILE A 209 5.53 -0.83 -6.25
CA ILE A 209 5.60 0.47 -5.55
C ILE A 209 5.47 1.64 -6.50
N ASP A 210 4.85 2.70 -6.03
CA ASP A 210 4.86 3.98 -6.74
C ASP A 210 6.17 4.76 -6.51
N SER A 211 6.48 5.65 -7.46
CA SER A 211 7.73 6.42 -7.50
C SER A 211 7.99 7.27 -6.26
N SER A 212 6.95 7.62 -5.49
CA SER A 212 7.10 8.41 -4.26
C SER A 212 7.75 7.65 -3.09
N LYS A 213 7.98 6.35 -3.25
CA LYS A 213 8.53 5.48 -2.20
C LYS A 213 10.05 5.34 -2.25
N PHE A 214 10.65 5.72 -3.36
CA PHE A 214 12.12 5.73 -3.46
C PHE A 214 12.72 6.79 -2.54
N ASP A 215 13.90 6.47 -1.99
CA ASP A 215 14.65 7.32 -1.05
C ASP A 215 13.88 7.63 0.24
N GLN A 216 12.96 6.75 0.62
CA GLN A 216 12.22 6.82 1.87
C GLN A 216 12.62 5.66 2.77
N VAL A 217 12.79 5.95 4.06
CA VAL A 217 13.05 4.95 5.10
C VAL A 217 11.96 5.07 6.16
N ALA A 218 11.22 3.97 6.37
CA ALA A 218 10.20 3.87 7.41
C ALA A 218 10.74 3.08 8.62
N PHE A 219 9.90 2.88 9.64
CA PHE A 219 10.30 2.41 10.96
C PHE A 219 10.84 0.97 10.97
N ALA A 220 10.17 0.04 10.29
CA ALA A 220 10.44 -1.39 10.37
C ALA A 220 11.02 -1.95 9.07
N GLU A 221 12.11 -2.68 9.15
CA GLU A 221 12.73 -3.35 8.00
C GLU A 221 11.88 -4.54 7.53
N ILE A 222 11.62 -4.61 6.22
CA ILE A 222 11.06 -5.81 5.56
C ILE A 222 12.21 -6.73 5.13
N GLY A 223 13.24 -6.17 4.50
CA GLY A 223 14.39 -6.90 4.00
C GLY A 223 15.21 -6.10 3.00
N SER A 224 16.30 -6.69 2.52
CA SER A 224 17.19 -6.06 1.55
C SER A 224 16.66 -6.18 0.10
N LEU A 225 17.15 -5.30 -0.79
CA LEU A 225 16.71 -5.26 -2.20
C LEU A 225 17.07 -6.52 -2.99
N ASP A 226 18.16 -7.19 -2.68
CA ASP A 226 18.60 -8.45 -3.32
C ASP A 226 17.66 -9.63 -3.04
N GLN A 227 16.76 -9.51 -2.06
CA GLN A 227 15.70 -10.48 -1.83
C GLN A 227 14.54 -10.36 -2.84
N ILE A 228 14.49 -9.29 -3.63
CA ILE A 228 13.47 -9.05 -4.64
C ILE A 228 13.97 -9.55 -6.00
N THR A 229 13.09 -10.14 -6.79
CA THR A 229 13.41 -10.54 -8.18
C THR A 229 13.04 -9.45 -9.19
N THR A 230 11.96 -8.72 -8.91
CA THR A 230 11.44 -7.70 -9.82
C THR A 230 10.85 -6.52 -9.05
N VAL A 231 11.22 -5.32 -9.42
CA VAL A 231 10.55 -4.07 -9.01
C VAL A 231 9.65 -3.60 -10.15
N ILE A 232 8.41 -3.27 -9.83
CA ILE A 232 7.43 -2.70 -10.77
C ILE A 232 6.97 -1.36 -10.21
N THR A 233 7.10 -0.31 -11.02
CA THR A 233 6.80 1.07 -10.60
C THR A 233 6.04 1.86 -11.67
N ASP A 234 5.38 2.95 -11.28
CA ASP A 234 4.52 3.78 -12.12
C ASP A 234 5.26 4.76 -13.04
N ALA A 235 6.56 4.97 -12.81
CA ALA A 235 7.37 5.87 -13.60
C ALA A 235 8.81 5.37 -13.69
N LYS A 236 9.55 5.83 -14.72
CA LYS A 236 10.97 5.50 -14.87
C LYS A 236 11.76 6.01 -13.66
N PRO A 237 12.43 5.13 -12.90
CA PRO A 237 13.30 5.54 -11.80
C PRO A 237 14.49 6.36 -12.27
N GLU A 238 15.09 7.15 -11.37
CA GLU A 238 16.35 7.83 -11.63
C GLU A 238 17.46 6.85 -12.04
N THR A 239 18.41 7.32 -12.84
CA THR A 239 19.50 6.49 -13.37
C THR A 239 20.27 5.74 -12.27
N ARG A 240 20.48 6.38 -11.11
CA ARG A 240 21.17 5.73 -9.96
C ARG A 240 20.41 4.49 -9.45
N TRP A 241 19.07 4.52 -9.46
CA TRP A 241 18.24 3.39 -9.06
C TRP A 241 18.32 2.25 -10.09
N LEU A 242 18.27 2.57 -11.39
CA LEU A 242 18.40 1.57 -12.45
C LEU A 242 19.77 0.86 -12.38
N GLN A 243 20.85 1.62 -12.17
CA GLN A 243 22.20 1.08 -11.97
C GLN A 243 22.30 0.21 -10.69
N HIS A 244 21.63 0.64 -9.61
CA HIS A 244 21.61 -0.14 -8.39
C HIS A 244 20.86 -1.47 -8.56
N PHE A 245 19.71 -1.47 -9.19
CA PHE A 245 18.95 -2.69 -9.50
C PHE A 245 19.75 -3.66 -10.37
N GLU A 246 20.42 -3.17 -11.41
CA GLU A 246 21.29 -3.98 -12.24
C GLU A 246 22.42 -4.61 -11.40
N LYS A 247 23.07 -3.83 -10.53
CA LYS A 247 24.16 -4.31 -9.65
C LYS A 247 23.71 -5.42 -8.71
N VAL A 248 22.48 -5.35 -8.16
CA VAL A 248 21.94 -6.35 -7.22
C VAL A 248 21.14 -7.45 -7.91
N GLY A 249 21.08 -7.46 -9.25
CA GLY A 249 20.42 -8.50 -10.04
C GLY A 249 18.88 -8.42 -10.01
N VAL A 250 18.32 -7.26 -9.77
CA VAL A 250 16.86 -7.02 -9.71
C VAL A 250 16.37 -6.46 -11.03
N LYS A 251 15.35 -7.11 -11.62
CA LYS A 251 14.68 -6.60 -12.81
C LYS A 251 13.81 -5.39 -12.44
N CYS A 252 13.89 -4.30 -13.23
CA CYS A 252 13.02 -3.14 -13.04
C CYS A 252 12.09 -2.97 -14.25
N ILE A 253 10.78 -2.87 -13.98
CA ILE A 253 9.73 -2.70 -14.99
C ILE A 253 8.99 -1.39 -14.69
N TYR A 254 8.80 -0.55 -15.70
CA TYR A 254 8.08 0.72 -15.62
C TYR A 254 7.41 1.03 -16.97
N PRO A 255 6.42 1.92 -17.04
CA PRO A 255 5.80 2.34 -18.30
C PRO A 255 6.83 2.93 -19.28
N LYS A 256 6.68 2.65 -20.56
CA LYS A 256 7.52 3.17 -21.64
C LYS A 256 7.15 4.60 -22.01
#